data_fa8c36003186a7f07e37e7eb594de4a7
#
_entry.id   fa8c36003186a7f07e37e7eb594de4a7
#
_cell.length_a   1.000
_cell.length_b   1.000
_cell.length_c   1.000
_cell.angle_alpha   90.00
_cell.angle_beta   90.00
_cell.angle_gamma   90.00
#
_symmetry.space_group_name_H-M   'P 1'
#
loop_
_entity.id
_entity.type
_entity.pdbx_description
1 polymer ?
#
loop_
_entity_poly.entity_id
_entity_poly.type
_entity_poly.pdbx_seq_one_letter_code
_entity_poly.pdbx_strand_id
1 'polypeptide(L)'
;MTETQSALSGVLHGIRVLDFGRYIAGPYCAALLADLGADVVRIERREGGEDRWVAPVAADGAGALYLAMNRNKRGMTLDPAHPQRREIVQKLVATADVVVANLPPEVLRSLSLDLESLRRVKPDIILTTVTAFGAGGPWSHRHGFDGIGQLMSGAAYLTGTPEQPMRAAVAWVDFGTASVSAFGTLAALIAKRETGRGQKVEAALLRTAVAFTNSALLEQQVIQVNRVATQNRGQTSAPSDVFRTKDGWIIAYAIGNPMFRRWARLMGEEHWLTDPRFKDDQGRGDHGDVISKRMAQWTTERTTDEALAELEKAKIPAGPLYSPQQALEDAHIRAAGLLRDTDYPGLPRPAPLAPTPVGLSETPGRFAHRAPMLGEHTDEILAELGYSEAAIDALRAANVI
;
A
#
# COMPACT_ATOMS: atom_id res chain seq x y z
N MET A 1 6.50 18.85 28.76
CA MET A 1 7.16 17.76 27.99
C MET A 1 8.45 18.32 27.44
N THR A 2 9.57 17.70 27.69
CA THR A 2 10.88 18.14 27.18
C THR A 2 10.94 17.83 25.66
N GLU A 3 11.70 18.63 24.89
CA GLU A 3 11.91 18.44 23.44
C GLU A 3 12.29 16.99 23.07
N THR A 4 13.05 16.31 23.93
CA THR A 4 13.44 14.91 23.78
C THR A 4 12.26 13.92 23.87
N GLN A 5 11.21 14.22 24.65
CA GLN A 5 10.00 13.39 24.73
C GLN A 5 9.11 13.55 23.49
N SER A 6 9.09 14.74 22.88
CA SER A 6 8.35 15.00 21.64
C SER A 6 8.94 14.24 20.43
N ALA A 7 10.27 14.21 20.28
CA ALA A 7 10.95 13.45 19.24
C ALA A 7 10.72 11.94 19.35
N LEU A 8 10.52 11.43 20.58
CA LEU A 8 10.25 10.02 20.85
C LEU A 8 8.80 9.60 20.54
N SER A 9 7.85 10.52 20.38
CA SER A 9 6.42 10.20 20.22
C SER A 9 5.91 10.18 18.77
N GLY A 10 6.75 10.57 17.78
CA GLY A 10 6.39 10.63 16.35
C GLY A 10 5.79 11.97 15.92
N VAL A 11 5.88 12.28 14.60
CA VAL A 11 5.48 13.58 14.03
C VAL A 11 3.97 13.86 14.14
N LEU A 12 3.15 12.82 14.29
CA LEU A 12 1.70 12.91 14.47
C LEU A 12 1.25 12.69 15.92
N HIS A 13 2.15 12.82 16.88
CA HIS A 13 1.77 12.74 18.29
C HIS A 13 0.67 13.76 18.65
N GLY A 14 -0.36 13.29 19.36
CA GLY A 14 -1.52 14.08 19.72
C GLY A 14 -2.61 14.16 18.63
N ILE A 15 -2.38 13.59 17.45
CA ILE A 15 -3.39 13.43 16.40
C ILE A 15 -4.15 12.12 16.62
N ARG A 16 -5.48 12.20 16.71
CA ARG A 16 -6.36 11.02 16.80
C ARG A 16 -7.05 10.74 15.48
N VAL A 17 -6.98 9.49 15.03
CA VAL A 17 -7.57 9.00 13.79
C VAL A 17 -8.59 7.91 14.09
N LEU A 18 -9.79 8.02 13.55
CA LEU A 18 -10.80 6.96 13.59
C LEU A 18 -10.76 6.20 12.26
N ASP A 19 -10.48 4.90 12.31
CA ASP A 19 -10.40 4.03 11.15
C ASP A 19 -11.65 3.16 11.04
N PHE A 20 -12.55 3.52 10.11
CA PHE A 20 -13.71 2.73 9.69
C PHE A 20 -13.43 1.97 8.38
N GLY A 21 -12.16 1.91 7.98
CA GLY A 21 -11.76 1.27 6.73
C GLY A 21 -11.93 -0.24 6.73
N ARG A 22 -11.86 -0.83 5.53
CA ARG A 22 -11.89 -2.28 5.32
C ARG A 22 -10.85 -2.69 4.29
N TYR A 23 -10.37 -3.91 4.38
CA TYR A 23 -9.38 -4.52 3.50
C TYR A 23 -8.02 -3.79 3.52
N ILE A 24 -7.68 -3.03 2.46
CA ILE A 24 -6.34 -2.45 2.29
C ILE A 24 -6.37 -0.93 2.29
N ALA A 25 -7.06 -0.29 1.34
CA ALA A 25 -6.87 1.13 1.03
C ALA A 25 -7.13 2.07 2.22
N GLY A 26 -8.20 1.85 2.99
CA GLY A 26 -8.49 2.59 4.23
C GLY A 26 -7.55 2.19 5.38
N PRO A 27 -7.53 0.90 5.77
CA PRO A 27 -6.72 0.43 6.89
C PRO A 27 -5.22 0.70 6.75
N TYR A 28 -4.64 0.54 5.56
CA TYR A 28 -3.21 0.83 5.35
C TYR A 28 -2.91 2.33 5.39
N CYS A 29 -3.82 3.20 4.88
CA CYS A 29 -3.73 4.64 5.07
C CYS A 29 -3.65 4.99 6.57
N ALA A 30 -4.56 4.45 7.39
CA ALA A 30 -4.58 4.65 8.83
C ALA A 30 -3.34 4.07 9.53
N ALA A 31 -2.82 2.90 9.08
CA ALA A 31 -1.59 2.32 9.61
C ALA A 31 -0.36 3.19 9.35
N LEU A 32 -0.25 3.80 8.16
CA LEU A 32 0.82 4.73 7.84
C LEU A 32 0.80 5.97 8.75
N LEU A 33 -0.39 6.48 9.10
CA LEU A 33 -0.54 7.57 10.07
C LEU A 33 -0.17 7.11 11.50
N ALA A 34 -0.55 5.88 11.88
CA ALA A 34 -0.18 5.28 13.15
C ALA A 34 1.34 5.10 13.29
N ASP A 35 1.99 4.65 12.22
CA ASP A 35 3.46 4.52 12.18
C ASP A 35 4.17 5.85 12.41
N LEU A 36 3.55 6.97 12.04
CA LEU A 36 4.05 8.32 12.29
C LEU A 36 3.65 8.89 13.66
N GLY A 37 3.00 8.09 14.51
CA GLY A 37 2.70 8.42 15.91
C GLY A 37 1.28 8.90 16.18
N ALA A 38 0.36 8.82 15.23
CA ALA A 38 -1.07 9.08 15.49
C ALA A 38 -1.69 8.01 16.39
N ASP A 39 -2.60 8.41 17.27
CA ASP A 39 -3.47 7.50 18.02
C ASP A 39 -4.60 7.03 17.10
N VAL A 40 -4.49 5.81 16.58
CA VAL A 40 -5.46 5.27 15.62
C VAL A 40 -6.37 4.27 16.30
N VAL A 41 -7.67 4.58 16.29
CA VAL A 41 -8.73 3.68 16.77
C VAL A 41 -9.42 3.03 15.56
N ARG A 42 -9.27 1.72 15.45
CA ARG A 42 -9.99 0.88 14.50
C ARG A 42 -11.36 0.52 15.05
N ILE A 43 -12.43 0.84 14.33
CA ILE A 43 -13.80 0.51 14.71
C ILE A 43 -14.31 -0.62 13.81
N GLU A 44 -14.70 -1.73 14.42
CA GLU A 44 -15.19 -2.93 13.74
C GLU A 44 -16.59 -3.31 14.23
N ARG A 45 -17.29 -4.15 13.46
CA ARG A 45 -18.48 -4.84 13.94
C ARG A 45 -18.12 -5.80 15.06
N ARG A 46 -19.08 -6.17 15.89
CA ARG A 46 -18.89 -7.10 17.01
C ARG A 46 -18.30 -8.44 16.58
N GLU A 47 -18.66 -8.91 15.40
CA GLU A 47 -18.17 -10.16 14.81
C GLU A 47 -16.84 -9.97 14.04
N GLY A 48 -16.34 -8.76 13.97
CA GLY A 48 -15.22 -8.37 13.13
C GLY A 48 -15.61 -8.06 11.68
N GLY A 49 -14.74 -7.40 10.97
CA GLY A 49 -14.87 -7.15 9.53
C GLY A 49 -14.48 -8.38 8.71
N GLU A 50 -15.00 -8.50 7.49
CA GLU A 50 -14.65 -9.61 6.56
C GLU A 50 -13.15 -9.65 6.24
N ASP A 51 -12.49 -8.50 6.25
CA ASP A 51 -11.06 -8.34 6.03
C ASP A 51 -10.20 -8.99 7.11
N ARG A 52 -10.76 -9.19 8.33
CA ARG A 52 -10.08 -9.87 9.43
C ARG A 52 -9.75 -11.34 9.10
N TRP A 53 -10.56 -11.98 8.28
CA TRP A 53 -10.50 -13.42 8.00
C TRP A 53 -9.80 -13.75 6.67
N VAL A 54 -9.23 -12.75 5.96
CA VAL A 54 -8.53 -12.99 4.69
C VAL A 54 -7.17 -13.62 4.94
N ALA A 55 -6.92 -14.78 4.32
CA ALA A 55 -5.74 -15.63 4.51
C ALA A 55 -5.51 -15.97 6.00
N PRO A 56 -6.38 -16.79 6.62
CA PRO A 56 -6.29 -17.15 8.05
C PRO A 56 -4.93 -17.75 8.39
N VAL A 57 -4.30 -17.25 9.46
CA VAL A 57 -2.98 -17.70 9.93
C VAL A 57 -2.96 -17.98 11.43
N ALA A 58 -3.84 -17.35 12.21
CA ALA A 58 -3.97 -17.57 13.65
C ALA A 58 -5.06 -18.61 13.97
N ALA A 59 -4.98 -19.21 15.15
CA ALA A 59 -5.94 -20.24 15.59
C ALA A 59 -7.37 -19.69 15.77
N ASP A 60 -7.53 -18.39 16.07
CA ASP A 60 -8.80 -17.69 16.13
C ASP A 60 -9.33 -17.30 14.73
N GLY A 61 -8.60 -17.61 13.66
CA GLY A 61 -8.92 -17.31 12.28
C GLY A 61 -8.42 -15.95 11.80
N ALA A 62 -7.72 -15.17 12.62
CA ALA A 62 -7.18 -13.88 12.19
C ALA A 62 -6.27 -14.03 10.97
N GLY A 63 -6.49 -13.21 9.94
CA GLY A 63 -5.85 -13.32 8.64
C GLY A 63 -4.57 -12.51 8.51
N ALA A 64 -3.67 -12.97 7.65
CA ALA A 64 -2.41 -12.29 7.36
C ALA A 64 -2.64 -10.85 6.86
N LEU A 65 -3.68 -10.62 6.07
CA LEU A 65 -4.03 -9.28 5.60
C LEU A 65 -4.34 -8.35 6.77
N TYR A 66 -5.18 -8.78 7.70
CA TYR A 66 -5.54 -7.98 8.87
C TYR A 66 -4.31 -7.63 9.71
N LEU A 67 -3.46 -8.62 10.00
CA LEU A 67 -2.26 -8.41 10.81
C LEU A 67 -1.31 -7.37 10.18
N ALA A 68 -1.14 -7.42 8.87
CA ALA A 68 -0.28 -6.50 8.14
C ALA A 68 -0.85 -5.06 8.08
N MET A 69 -2.18 -4.91 7.97
CA MET A 69 -2.84 -3.59 7.77
C MET A 69 -3.18 -2.86 9.06
N ASN A 70 -3.12 -3.51 10.23
CA ASN A 70 -3.64 -2.93 11.47
C ASN A 70 -2.62 -2.80 12.61
N ARG A 71 -1.32 -2.86 12.29
CA ARG A 71 -0.27 -2.54 13.28
C ARG A 71 -0.43 -1.13 13.84
N ASN A 72 0.03 -0.93 15.06
CA ASN A 72 -0.01 0.36 15.78
C ASN A 72 -1.42 0.92 16.03
N LYS A 73 -2.48 0.13 15.88
CA LYS A 73 -3.85 0.57 16.15
C LYS A 73 -4.38 0.02 17.46
N ARG A 74 -5.30 0.74 18.08
CA ARG A 74 -6.21 0.23 19.11
C ARG A 74 -7.49 -0.23 18.42
N GLY A 75 -8.10 -1.32 18.86
CA GLY A 75 -9.31 -1.88 18.27
C GLY A 75 -10.49 -1.85 19.21
N MET A 76 -11.64 -1.36 18.73
CA MET A 76 -12.91 -1.47 19.42
C MET A 76 -13.99 -2.06 18.53
N THR A 77 -14.97 -2.70 19.17
CA THR A 77 -16.17 -3.21 18.52
C THR A 77 -17.36 -2.28 18.75
N LEU A 78 -18.23 -2.18 17.75
CA LEU A 78 -19.46 -1.40 17.81
C LEU A 78 -20.46 -1.95 16.80
N ASP A 79 -21.69 -2.29 17.26
CA ASP A 79 -22.76 -2.72 16.37
C ASP A 79 -23.24 -1.55 15.49
N PRO A 80 -23.06 -1.59 14.17
CA PRO A 80 -23.49 -0.51 13.28
C PRO A 80 -25.02 -0.37 13.18
N ALA A 81 -25.80 -1.36 13.58
CA ALA A 81 -27.24 -1.34 13.53
C ALA A 81 -27.88 -0.83 14.86
N HIS A 82 -27.13 -0.87 15.97
CA HIS A 82 -27.69 -0.55 17.27
C HIS A 82 -27.93 0.98 17.44
N PRO A 83 -29.09 1.43 17.93
CA PRO A 83 -29.40 2.87 18.07
C PRO A 83 -28.40 3.66 18.92
N GLN A 84 -27.93 3.09 20.03
CA GLN A 84 -26.95 3.74 20.93
C GLN A 84 -25.58 3.98 20.29
N ARG A 85 -25.25 3.32 19.16
CA ARG A 85 -23.99 3.57 18.45
C ARG A 85 -23.77 5.04 18.10
N ARG A 86 -24.89 5.76 17.82
CA ARG A 86 -24.82 7.16 17.37
C ARG A 86 -24.15 8.05 18.41
N GLU A 87 -24.50 7.89 19.67
CA GLU A 87 -23.89 8.64 20.77
C GLU A 87 -22.39 8.33 20.88
N ILE A 88 -22.04 7.03 20.84
CA ILE A 88 -20.65 6.59 20.93
C ILE A 88 -19.83 7.16 19.76
N VAL A 89 -20.34 7.07 18.52
CA VAL A 89 -19.68 7.64 17.34
C VAL A 89 -19.51 9.16 17.47
N GLN A 90 -20.52 9.88 17.97
CA GLN A 90 -20.41 11.32 18.18
C GLN A 90 -19.32 11.67 19.21
N LYS A 91 -19.25 10.95 20.33
CA LYS A 91 -18.19 11.13 21.33
C LYS A 91 -16.81 10.82 20.76
N LEU A 92 -16.66 9.74 19.98
CA LEU A 92 -15.41 9.42 19.27
C LEU A 92 -14.99 10.57 18.33
N VAL A 93 -15.91 11.03 17.48
CA VAL A 93 -15.67 12.11 16.52
C VAL A 93 -15.27 13.41 17.21
N ALA A 94 -15.89 13.73 18.37
CA ALA A 94 -15.54 14.93 19.15
C ALA A 94 -14.07 14.95 19.60
N THR A 95 -13.44 13.79 19.77
CA THR A 95 -12.04 13.65 20.16
C THR A 95 -11.08 13.48 18.99
N ALA A 96 -11.58 13.30 17.75
CA ALA A 96 -10.79 12.96 16.60
C ALA A 96 -10.35 14.16 15.77
N ASP A 97 -9.21 14.04 15.09
CA ASP A 97 -8.73 14.98 14.06
C ASP A 97 -9.07 14.51 12.67
N VAL A 98 -9.06 13.18 12.47
CA VAL A 98 -9.24 12.53 11.17
C VAL A 98 -10.20 11.35 11.29
N VAL A 99 -11.06 11.21 10.30
CA VAL A 99 -11.82 9.97 10.05
C VAL A 99 -11.35 9.39 8.71
N VAL A 100 -10.97 8.12 8.69
CA VAL A 100 -10.61 7.37 7.48
C VAL A 100 -11.69 6.33 7.21
N ALA A 101 -12.24 6.32 6.00
CA ALA A 101 -13.26 5.35 5.60
C ALA A 101 -13.22 5.07 4.10
N ASN A 102 -13.24 3.79 3.72
CA ASN A 102 -13.42 3.35 2.33
C ASN A 102 -14.78 2.67 2.14
N LEU A 103 -15.81 3.33 2.66
CA LEU A 103 -17.21 2.91 2.60
C LEU A 103 -17.96 3.69 1.53
N PRO A 104 -19.00 3.09 0.90
CA PRO A 104 -19.87 3.80 -0.04
C PRO A 104 -20.50 5.05 0.57
N PRO A 105 -20.77 6.11 -0.24
CA PRO A 105 -21.31 7.36 0.26
C PRO A 105 -22.66 7.21 1.02
N GLU A 106 -23.52 6.29 0.57
CA GLU A 106 -24.78 5.99 1.24
C GLU A 106 -24.57 5.34 2.61
N VAL A 107 -23.55 4.47 2.74
CA VAL A 107 -23.17 3.86 4.03
C VAL A 107 -22.59 4.91 4.96
N LEU A 108 -21.74 5.81 4.47
CA LEU A 108 -21.22 6.93 5.26
C LEU A 108 -22.37 7.78 5.83
N ARG A 109 -23.37 8.12 5.01
CA ARG A 109 -24.56 8.86 5.46
C ARG A 109 -25.36 8.10 6.50
N SER A 110 -25.61 6.82 6.29
CA SER A 110 -26.37 5.98 7.24
C SER A 110 -25.67 5.85 8.60
N LEU A 111 -24.33 5.89 8.60
CA LEU A 111 -23.50 5.85 9.80
C LEU A 111 -23.25 7.24 10.41
N SER A 112 -23.72 8.33 9.78
CA SER A 112 -23.40 9.72 10.14
C SER A 112 -21.90 10.04 10.09
N LEU A 113 -21.20 9.41 9.15
CA LEU A 113 -19.76 9.58 8.87
C LEU A 113 -19.50 10.42 7.60
N ASP A 114 -20.54 10.98 6.98
CA ASP A 114 -20.37 11.98 5.93
C ASP A 114 -19.83 13.30 6.50
N LEU A 115 -19.17 14.11 5.66
CA LEU A 115 -18.50 15.33 6.13
C LEU A 115 -19.44 16.31 6.83
N GLU A 116 -20.67 16.45 6.36
CA GLU A 116 -21.66 17.35 6.97
C GLU A 116 -22.05 16.89 8.38
N SER A 117 -22.31 15.59 8.55
CA SER A 117 -22.62 14.99 9.85
C SER A 117 -21.44 15.10 10.83
N LEU A 118 -20.23 14.84 10.36
CA LEU A 118 -19.02 14.97 11.16
C LEU A 118 -18.77 16.42 11.61
N ARG A 119 -18.93 17.40 10.72
CA ARG A 119 -18.75 18.81 11.04
C ARG A 119 -19.73 19.37 12.04
N ARG A 120 -20.93 18.80 12.16
CA ARG A 120 -21.89 19.16 13.24
C ARG A 120 -21.34 18.83 14.62
N VAL A 121 -20.49 17.81 14.75
CA VAL A 121 -19.84 17.39 16.00
C VAL A 121 -18.49 18.10 16.17
N LYS A 122 -17.67 18.12 15.11
CA LYS A 122 -16.33 18.69 15.12
C LYS A 122 -16.08 19.48 13.83
N PRO A 123 -16.23 20.83 13.87
CA PRO A 123 -16.17 21.67 12.67
C PRO A 123 -14.87 21.59 11.87
N ASP A 124 -13.75 21.29 12.53
CA ASP A 124 -12.40 21.21 11.97
C ASP A 124 -11.95 19.78 11.63
N ILE A 125 -12.91 18.81 11.59
CA ILE A 125 -12.63 17.42 11.27
C ILE A 125 -12.12 17.24 9.82
N ILE A 126 -11.16 16.35 9.64
CA ILE A 126 -10.72 15.88 8.32
C ILE A 126 -11.39 14.54 8.04
N LEU A 127 -12.01 14.40 6.86
CA LEU A 127 -12.58 13.15 6.39
C LEU A 127 -11.81 12.63 5.18
N THR A 128 -11.06 11.55 5.34
CA THR A 128 -10.37 10.84 4.25
C THR A 128 -11.23 9.69 3.76
N THR A 129 -11.64 9.76 2.50
CA THR A 129 -12.46 8.72 1.87
C THR A 129 -11.74 8.09 0.68
N VAL A 130 -11.95 6.77 0.50
CA VAL A 130 -11.49 6.03 -0.68
C VAL A 130 -12.69 5.34 -1.32
N THR A 131 -12.83 5.51 -2.63
CA THR A 131 -13.85 4.84 -3.46
C THR A 131 -13.20 4.13 -4.64
N ALA A 132 -13.94 3.29 -5.36
CA ALA A 132 -13.39 2.60 -6.51
C ALA A 132 -13.16 3.55 -7.70
N PHE A 133 -14.14 4.39 -8.03
CA PHE A 133 -14.16 5.18 -9.27
C PHE A 133 -14.02 6.69 -9.07
N GLY A 134 -14.15 7.18 -7.83
CA GLY A 134 -14.20 8.62 -7.55
C GLY A 134 -15.56 9.25 -7.88
N ALA A 135 -15.69 10.54 -7.54
CA ALA A 135 -16.90 11.33 -7.82
C ALA A 135 -16.88 11.90 -9.24
N GLY A 136 -18.05 12.26 -9.77
CA GLY A 136 -18.24 13.03 -11.02
C GLY A 136 -18.34 12.19 -12.30
N GLY A 137 -18.12 10.88 -12.26
CA GLY A 137 -18.26 10.01 -13.41
C GLY A 137 -19.53 9.14 -13.38
N PRO A 138 -19.92 8.53 -14.50
CA PRO A 138 -21.12 7.69 -14.57
C PRO A 138 -21.04 6.44 -13.68
N TRP A 139 -19.87 6.02 -13.24
CA TRP A 139 -19.64 4.85 -12.39
C TRP A 139 -19.35 5.20 -10.92
N SER A 140 -19.51 6.45 -10.51
CA SER A 140 -19.21 6.92 -9.16
C SER A 140 -19.96 6.14 -8.05
N HIS A 141 -21.11 5.53 -8.39
CA HIS A 141 -21.94 4.73 -7.48
C HIS A 141 -21.55 3.25 -7.43
N ARG A 142 -20.64 2.80 -8.29
CA ARG A 142 -20.27 1.38 -8.37
C ARG A 142 -19.23 1.00 -7.31
N HIS A 143 -19.34 -0.26 -6.87
CA HIS A 143 -18.32 -0.87 -6.03
C HIS A 143 -17.17 -1.40 -6.88
N GLY A 144 -15.98 -1.53 -6.27
CA GLY A 144 -14.83 -2.09 -6.93
C GLY A 144 -13.68 -2.38 -5.97
N PHE A 145 -12.75 -3.16 -6.45
CA PHE A 145 -11.53 -3.55 -5.76
C PHE A 145 -10.32 -3.25 -6.65
N ASP A 146 -9.13 -3.42 -6.12
CA ASP A 146 -7.83 -3.22 -6.77
C ASP A 146 -7.79 -3.61 -8.27
N GLY A 147 -8.22 -4.85 -8.58
CA GLY A 147 -8.18 -5.38 -9.94
C GLY A 147 -8.91 -4.53 -10.99
N ILE A 148 -9.99 -3.83 -10.60
CA ILE A 148 -10.71 -2.93 -11.51
C ILE A 148 -9.80 -1.75 -11.90
N GLY A 149 -9.08 -1.18 -10.94
CA GLY A 149 -8.10 -0.13 -11.21
C GLY A 149 -6.99 -0.62 -12.14
N GLN A 150 -6.45 -1.81 -11.91
CA GLN A 150 -5.43 -2.40 -12.77
C GLN A 150 -5.90 -2.60 -14.21
N LEU A 151 -7.13 -3.08 -14.39
CA LEU A 151 -7.66 -3.36 -15.73
C LEU A 151 -8.05 -2.07 -16.48
N MET A 152 -8.79 -1.18 -15.82
CA MET A 152 -9.34 0.01 -16.47
C MET A 152 -8.31 1.12 -16.73
N SER A 153 -7.17 1.10 -16.05
CA SER A 153 -6.05 2.03 -16.31
C SER A 153 -5.20 1.64 -17.51
N GLY A 154 -5.40 0.46 -18.09
CA GLY A 154 -4.56 -0.08 -19.16
C GLY A 154 -3.35 -0.88 -18.65
N ALA A 155 -3.04 -0.87 -17.35
CA ALA A 155 -1.88 -1.58 -16.80
C ALA A 155 -1.91 -3.09 -17.09
N ALA A 156 -3.06 -3.73 -16.85
CA ALA A 156 -3.20 -5.16 -17.08
C ALA A 156 -3.14 -5.53 -18.58
N TYR A 157 -3.55 -4.62 -19.48
CA TYR A 157 -3.43 -4.82 -20.92
C TYR A 157 -1.96 -4.90 -21.38
N LEU A 158 -1.08 -4.15 -20.72
CA LEU A 158 0.37 -4.12 -20.98
C LEU A 158 1.13 -5.21 -20.22
N THR A 159 0.44 -6.02 -19.41
CA THR A 159 1.03 -7.08 -18.59
C THR A 159 0.58 -8.46 -19.11
N GLY A 160 1.51 -9.43 -19.18
CA GLY A 160 1.24 -10.77 -19.71
C GLY A 160 1.59 -10.88 -21.20
N THR A 161 0.71 -11.45 -21.98
CA THR A 161 0.83 -11.54 -23.45
C THR A 161 -0.37 -10.87 -24.14
N PRO A 162 -0.29 -10.55 -25.43
CA PRO A 162 -1.43 -10.00 -26.16
C PRO A 162 -2.69 -10.87 -26.07
N GLU A 163 -2.52 -12.20 -26.04
CA GLU A 163 -3.61 -13.17 -25.96
C GLU A 163 -4.12 -13.38 -24.53
N GLN A 164 -3.28 -13.12 -23.54
CA GLN A 164 -3.60 -13.33 -22.12
C GLN A 164 -3.14 -12.13 -21.28
N PRO A 165 -3.92 -11.05 -21.21
CA PRO A 165 -3.69 -9.94 -20.28
C PRO A 165 -3.67 -10.44 -18.83
N MET A 166 -2.78 -9.88 -18.02
CA MET A 166 -2.60 -10.32 -16.62
C MET A 166 -2.64 -9.12 -15.68
N ARG A 167 -3.26 -9.31 -14.51
CA ARG A 167 -3.10 -8.38 -13.40
C ARG A 167 -1.90 -8.79 -12.53
N ALA A 168 -1.32 -7.83 -11.83
CA ALA A 168 -0.34 -8.15 -10.80
C ALA A 168 -1.00 -8.91 -9.64
N ALA A 169 -0.25 -9.85 -9.03
CA ALA A 169 -0.72 -10.61 -7.88
C ALA A 169 -0.90 -9.72 -6.64
N VAL A 170 -0.02 -8.74 -6.46
CA VAL A 170 -0.09 -7.76 -5.36
C VAL A 170 -1.08 -6.65 -5.71
N ALA A 171 -1.89 -6.25 -4.74
CA ALA A 171 -2.90 -5.19 -4.86
C ALA A 171 -2.26 -3.79 -4.86
N TRP A 172 -1.42 -3.47 -5.86
CA TRP A 172 -0.65 -2.23 -5.93
C TRP A 172 -1.52 -0.98 -6.06
N VAL A 173 -2.72 -1.10 -6.61
CA VAL A 173 -3.67 0.02 -6.69
C VAL A 173 -4.21 0.37 -5.31
N ASP A 174 -4.58 -0.62 -4.51
CA ASP A 174 -5.03 -0.41 -3.12
C ASP A 174 -3.92 0.19 -2.26
N PHE A 175 -2.71 -0.38 -2.29
CA PHE A 175 -1.56 0.14 -1.55
C PHE A 175 -1.14 1.53 -2.01
N GLY A 176 -1.13 1.78 -3.32
CA GLY A 176 -0.89 3.10 -3.88
C GLY A 176 -1.93 4.11 -3.44
N THR A 177 -3.22 3.74 -3.48
CA THR A 177 -4.32 4.62 -3.05
C THR A 177 -4.26 4.90 -1.56
N ALA A 178 -3.92 3.92 -0.73
CA ALA A 178 -3.70 4.13 0.70
C ALA A 178 -2.57 5.14 0.95
N SER A 179 -1.45 4.99 0.24
CA SER A 179 -0.28 5.87 0.37
C SER A 179 -0.60 7.30 -0.04
N VAL A 180 -1.27 7.52 -1.17
CA VAL A 180 -1.67 8.87 -1.59
C VAL A 180 -2.80 9.44 -0.71
N SER A 181 -3.63 8.60 -0.10
CA SER A 181 -4.62 9.02 0.91
C SER A 181 -3.94 9.52 2.19
N ALA A 182 -2.91 8.81 2.66
CA ALA A 182 -2.11 9.24 3.81
C ALA A 182 -1.39 10.55 3.50
N PHE A 183 -0.76 10.69 2.32
CA PHE A 183 -0.17 11.95 1.84
C PHE A 183 -1.20 13.10 1.83
N GLY A 184 -2.38 12.88 1.25
CA GLY A 184 -3.46 13.87 1.23
C GLY A 184 -3.95 14.24 2.63
N THR A 185 -4.01 13.28 3.55
CA THR A 185 -4.39 13.50 4.95
C THR A 185 -3.34 14.34 5.68
N LEU A 186 -2.06 14.09 5.47
CA LEU A 186 -0.97 14.92 6.01
C LEU A 186 -1.05 16.36 5.48
N ALA A 187 -1.29 16.54 4.18
CA ALA A 187 -1.50 17.86 3.58
C ALA A 187 -2.71 18.57 4.22
N ALA A 188 -3.81 17.84 4.46
CA ALA A 188 -5.00 18.41 5.12
C ALA A 188 -4.72 18.78 6.59
N LEU A 189 -3.92 18.01 7.31
CA LEU A 189 -3.49 18.33 8.68
C LEU A 189 -2.61 19.60 8.72
N ILE A 190 -1.68 19.76 7.78
CA ILE A 190 -0.86 20.96 7.64
C ILE A 190 -1.77 22.16 7.36
N ALA A 191 -2.67 22.07 6.38
CA ALA A 191 -3.62 23.12 6.05
C ALA A 191 -4.54 23.48 7.24
N LYS A 192 -4.96 22.48 8.04
CA LYS A 192 -5.76 22.68 9.26
C LYS A 192 -4.98 23.50 10.30
N ARG A 193 -3.67 23.25 10.48
CA ARG A 193 -2.84 24.04 11.41
C ARG A 193 -2.81 25.53 11.05
N GLU A 194 -2.77 25.84 9.74
CA GLU A 194 -2.71 27.22 9.24
C GLU A 194 -4.09 27.90 9.24
N THR A 195 -5.14 27.16 8.89
CA THR A 195 -6.47 27.74 8.62
C THR A 195 -7.49 27.53 9.73
N GLY A 196 -7.23 26.60 10.66
CA GLY A 196 -8.19 26.13 11.66
C GLY A 196 -9.33 25.28 11.05
N ARG A 197 -9.29 24.94 9.77
CA ARG A 197 -10.40 24.29 9.04
C ARG A 197 -10.01 22.92 8.56
N GLY A 198 -10.85 21.91 8.88
CA GLY A 198 -10.78 20.59 8.30
C GLY A 198 -11.39 20.54 6.90
N GLN A 199 -11.10 19.44 6.18
CA GLN A 199 -11.58 19.25 4.81
C GLN A 199 -11.79 17.77 4.48
N LYS A 200 -12.43 17.50 3.34
CA LYS A 200 -12.50 16.16 2.76
C LYS A 200 -11.24 15.91 1.94
N VAL A 201 -10.61 14.78 2.19
CA VAL A 201 -9.59 14.17 1.32
C VAL A 201 -10.25 13.02 0.58
N GLU A 202 -10.26 13.06 -0.74
CA GLU A 202 -10.94 12.08 -1.56
C GLU A 202 -9.95 11.41 -2.50
N ALA A 203 -9.74 10.12 -2.33
CA ALA A 203 -8.98 9.27 -3.23
C ALA A 203 -9.88 8.23 -3.92
N ALA A 204 -9.40 7.68 -5.03
CA ALA A 204 -10.10 6.61 -5.73
C ALA A 204 -9.10 5.65 -6.36
N LEU A 205 -9.44 4.35 -6.35
CA LEU A 205 -8.59 3.30 -6.92
C LEU A 205 -8.28 3.59 -8.39
N LEU A 206 -9.29 3.86 -9.19
CA LEU A 206 -9.10 4.16 -10.61
C LEU A 206 -8.30 5.46 -10.84
N ARG A 207 -8.52 6.49 -10.02
CA ARG A 207 -7.74 7.75 -10.12
C ARG A 207 -6.26 7.51 -9.87
N THR A 208 -5.92 6.72 -8.85
CA THR A 208 -4.54 6.33 -8.53
C THR A 208 -3.94 5.49 -9.66
N ALA A 209 -4.67 4.48 -10.14
CA ALA A 209 -4.21 3.61 -11.21
C ALA A 209 -3.92 4.40 -12.50
N VAL A 210 -4.83 5.30 -12.90
CA VAL A 210 -4.64 6.18 -14.08
C VAL A 210 -3.44 7.10 -13.88
N ALA A 211 -3.25 7.67 -12.68
CA ALA A 211 -2.08 8.50 -12.40
C ALA A 211 -0.76 7.73 -12.53
N PHE A 212 -0.72 6.47 -12.08
CA PHE A 212 0.48 5.63 -12.15
C PHE A 212 0.77 5.07 -13.54
N THR A 213 -0.25 4.93 -14.40
CA THR A 213 -0.10 4.51 -15.80
C THR A 213 -0.07 5.68 -16.78
N ASN A 214 -0.06 6.93 -16.31
CA ASN A 214 -0.25 8.12 -17.13
C ASN A 214 0.79 8.25 -18.26
N SER A 215 2.02 7.81 -18.08
CA SER A 215 3.06 7.85 -19.12
C SER A 215 2.65 7.03 -20.35
N ALA A 216 2.11 5.83 -20.16
CA ALA A 216 1.65 4.99 -21.26
C ALA A 216 0.41 5.57 -21.96
N LEU A 217 -0.51 6.17 -21.20
CA LEU A 217 -1.69 6.85 -21.75
C LEU A 217 -1.30 8.11 -22.54
N LEU A 218 -0.32 8.86 -22.04
CA LEU A 218 0.23 10.03 -22.73
C LEU A 218 0.86 9.62 -24.07
N GLU A 219 1.73 8.60 -24.05
CA GLU A 219 2.39 8.09 -25.24
C GLU A 219 1.35 7.62 -26.29
N GLN A 220 0.35 6.86 -25.85
CA GLN A 220 -0.72 6.40 -26.73
C GLN A 220 -1.51 7.57 -27.35
N GLN A 221 -1.84 8.59 -26.56
CA GLN A 221 -2.60 9.74 -27.06
C GLN A 221 -1.80 10.58 -28.07
N VAL A 222 -0.50 10.76 -27.83
CA VAL A 222 0.32 11.69 -28.61
C VAL A 222 0.88 11.07 -29.89
N ILE A 223 1.36 9.84 -29.83
CA ILE A 223 2.04 9.19 -30.97
C ILE A 223 1.38 7.88 -31.42
N GLN A 224 0.32 7.42 -30.74
CA GLN A 224 -0.48 6.25 -31.11
C GLN A 224 0.36 4.99 -31.36
N VAL A 225 1.33 4.73 -30.50
CA VAL A 225 2.30 3.64 -30.64
C VAL A 225 1.68 2.24 -30.57
N ASN A 226 0.46 2.11 -29.99
CA ASN A 226 -0.29 0.86 -29.85
C ASN A 226 0.53 -0.28 -29.22
N ARG A 227 1.16 0.00 -28.07
CA ARG A 227 1.92 -1.01 -27.34
C ARG A 227 1.05 -2.19 -26.95
N VAL A 228 1.62 -3.38 -27.01
CA VAL A 228 1.02 -4.63 -26.56
C VAL A 228 1.88 -5.24 -25.45
N ALA A 229 1.32 -6.17 -24.69
CA ALA A 229 2.03 -6.88 -23.64
C ALA A 229 3.25 -7.66 -24.20
N THR A 230 4.37 -7.60 -23.52
CA THR A 230 5.64 -8.25 -23.89
C THR A 230 6.18 -9.12 -22.76
N GLN A 231 5.30 -9.64 -21.89
CA GLN A 231 5.64 -10.35 -20.67
C GLN A 231 6.49 -9.47 -19.73
N ASN A 232 7.71 -9.88 -19.42
CA ASN A 232 8.62 -9.13 -18.55
C ASN A 232 9.50 -8.13 -19.30
N ARG A 233 9.54 -8.21 -20.64
CA ARG A 233 10.44 -7.39 -21.42
C ARG A 233 9.99 -5.94 -21.50
N GLY A 234 10.88 -5.03 -21.10
CA GLY A 234 10.67 -3.59 -21.25
C GLY A 234 10.54 -3.17 -22.72
N GLN A 235 9.69 -2.17 -22.97
CA GLN A 235 9.40 -1.70 -24.34
C GLN A 235 10.06 -0.36 -24.67
N THR A 236 10.72 0.26 -23.70
CA THR A 236 11.36 1.58 -23.84
C THR A 236 12.88 1.54 -23.62
N SER A 237 13.42 0.36 -23.34
CA SER A 237 14.87 0.12 -23.17
C SER A 237 15.15 -1.38 -23.20
N ALA A 238 16.38 -1.78 -23.54
CA ALA A 238 16.84 -3.16 -23.44
C ALA A 238 18.38 -3.24 -23.20
N PRO A 239 18.85 -4.33 -22.49
CA PRO A 239 18.03 -5.29 -21.78
C PRO A 239 17.26 -4.65 -20.63
N SER A 240 16.03 -5.05 -20.49
CA SER A 240 15.13 -4.75 -19.37
C SER A 240 14.14 -5.91 -19.31
N ASP A 241 14.51 -7.02 -18.66
CA ASP A 241 13.74 -8.26 -18.73
C ASP A 241 14.12 -9.21 -17.60
N VAL A 242 13.35 -10.29 -17.45
CA VAL A 242 13.62 -11.40 -16.52
C VAL A 242 14.24 -12.55 -17.28
N PHE A 243 15.40 -13.01 -16.81
CA PHE A 243 16.21 -14.02 -17.49
C PHE A 243 16.39 -15.26 -16.63
N ARG A 244 16.31 -16.44 -17.26
CA ARG A 244 16.59 -17.70 -16.59
C ARG A 244 18.08 -17.90 -16.41
N THR A 245 18.49 -18.41 -15.24
CA THR A 245 19.83 -18.90 -14.92
C THR A 245 19.81 -20.44 -14.79
N LYS A 246 20.94 -21.07 -14.48
CA LYS A 246 20.99 -22.53 -14.24
C LYS A 246 20.08 -22.99 -13.10
N ASP A 247 19.94 -22.17 -12.06
CA ASP A 247 19.31 -22.51 -10.79
C ASP A 247 18.16 -21.57 -10.36
N GLY A 248 17.83 -20.56 -11.19
CA GLY A 248 16.79 -19.59 -10.83
C GLY A 248 16.50 -18.60 -11.95
N TRP A 249 16.24 -17.36 -11.55
CA TRP A 249 15.92 -16.25 -12.43
C TRP A 249 16.50 -14.95 -11.88
N ILE A 250 16.89 -14.06 -12.78
CA ILE A 250 17.28 -12.69 -12.44
C ILE A 250 16.52 -11.68 -13.29
N ILE A 251 16.35 -10.46 -12.76
CA ILE A 251 16.02 -9.29 -13.57
C ILE A 251 17.30 -8.49 -13.80
N ALA A 252 17.45 -7.91 -15.00
CA ALA A 252 18.57 -7.03 -15.31
C ALA A 252 18.15 -5.87 -16.19
N TYR A 253 18.79 -4.70 -15.99
CA TYR A 253 18.49 -3.47 -16.71
C TYR A 253 19.76 -2.83 -17.26
N ALA A 254 19.72 -2.40 -18.54
CA ALA A 254 20.72 -1.52 -19.09
C ALA A 254 20.06 -0.31 -19.76
N ILE A 255 19.77 0.71 -18.96
CA ILE A 255 19.07 1.94 -19.38
C ILE A 255 20.13 3.02 -19.64
N GLY A 256 20.00 3.72 -20.76
CA GLY A 256 20.93 4.76 -21.19
C GLY A 256 22.21 4.21 -21.85
N ASN A 257 22.79 5.02 -22.72
CA ASN A 257 23.94 4.64 -23.49
C ASN A 257 25.17 4.21 -22.66
N PRO A 258 25.47 4.80 -21.49
CA PRO A 258 26.58 4.35 -20.66
C PRO A 258 26.45 2.92 -20.15
N MET A 259 25.24 2.53 -19.72
CA MET A 259 24.96 1.18 -19.25
C MET A 259 24.96 0.16 -20.38
N PHE A 260 24.33 0.52 -21.51
CA PHE A 260 24.34 -0.34 -22.70
C PHE A 260 25.78 -0.62 -23.22
N ARG A 261 26.66 0.37 -23.20
CA ARG A 261 28.08 0.14 -23.53
C ARG A 261 28.76 -0.88 -22.61
N ARG A 262 28.48 -0.83 -21.30
CA ARG A 262 29.03 -1.82 -20.35
C ARG A 262 28.45 -3.22 -20.61
N TRP A 263 27.17 -3.28 -20.86
CA TRP A 263 26.47 -4.51 -21.18
C TRP A 263 27.00 -5.13 -22.49
N ALA A 264 27.11 -4.35 -23.56
CA ALA A 264 27.62 -4.83 -24.85
C ALA A 264 29.05 -5.41 -24.74
N ARG A 265 29.90 -4.76 -23.93
CA ARG A 265 31.27 -5.28 -23.64
C ARG A 265 31.20 -6.58 -22.84
N LEU A 266 30.37 -6.66 -21.82
CA LEU A 266 30.19 -7.88 -21.03
C LEU A 266 29.70 -9.06 -21.89
N MET A 267 28.83 -8.77 -22.85
CA MET A 267 28.29 -9.76 -23.79
C MET A 267 29.26 -10.11 -24.95
N GLY A 268 30.33 -9.36 -25.15
CA GLY A 268 31.20 -9.48 -26.34
C GLY A 268 30.57 -8.96 -27.63
N GLU A 269 29.57 -8.05 -27.49
CA GLU A 269 28.78 -7.51 -28.62
C GLU A 269 29.11 -6.04 -28.89
N GLU A 270 30.39 -5.66 -28.81
CA GLU A 270 30.82 -4.26 -28.97
C GLU A 270 30.42 -3.66 -30.31
N HIS A 271 30.29 -4.47 -31.38
CA HIS A 271 29.81 -4.03 -32.67
C HIS A 271 28.38 -3.47 -32.65
N TRP A 272 27.57 -3.82 -31.66
CA TRP A 272 26.21 -3.25 -31.47
C TRP A 272 26.26 -1.76 -31.09
N LEU A 273 27.40 -1.25 -30.64
CA LEU A 273 27.52 0.16 -30.24
C LEU A 273 27.50 1.12 -31.48
N THR A 274 27.72 0.57 -32.67
CA THR A 274 27.63 1.32 -33.95
C THR A 274 26.40 0.94 -34.77
N ASP A 275 25.60 -0.02 -34.30
CA ASP A 275 24.39 -0.44 -35.00
C ASP A 275 23.30 0.63 -34.82
N PRO A 276 22.69 1.18 -35.89
CA PRO A 276 21.65 2.19 -35.81
C PRO A 276 20.43 1.76 -35.03
N ARG A 277 20.13 0.47 -34.95
CA ARG A 277 18.99 -0.08 -34.18
C ARG A 277 19.13 0.16 -32.67
N PHE A 278 20.37 0.23 -32.18
CA PHE A 278 20.68 0.29 -30.75
C PHE A 278 21.25 1.65 -30.30
N LYS A 279 21.11 2.69 -31.11
CA LYS A 279 21.70 4.02 -30.87
C LYS A 279 21.19 4.70 -29.59
N ASP A 280 19.94 4.44 -29.21
CA ASP A 280 19.27 5.03 -28.06
C ASP A 280 18.34 4.01 -27.37
N ASP A 281 17.76 4.40 -26.23
CA ASP A 281 16.89 3.50 -25.45
C ASP A 281 15.64 3.08 -26.22
N GLN A 282 15.02 3.99 -26.98
CA GLN A 282 13.83 3.66 -27.77
C GLN A 282 14.15 2.61 -28.85
N GLY A 283 15.20 2.81 -29.62
CA GLY A 283 15.64 1.83 -30.63
C GLY A 283 15.96 0.47 -30.00
N ARG A 284 16.58 0.46 -28.83
CA ARG A 284 16.82 -0.78 -28.07
C ARG A 284 15.53 -1.43 -27.57
N GLY A 285 14.56 -0.64 -27.12
CA GLY A 285 13.24 -1.13 -26.73
C GLY A 285 12.49 -1.77 -27.90
N ASP A 286 12.49 -1.11 -29.07
CA ASP A 286 11.84 -1.60 -30.29
C ASP A 286 12.49 -2.90 -30.83
N HIS A 287 13.78 -3.11 -30.60
CA HIS A 287 14.54 -4.32 -30.95
C HIS A 287 14.93 -5.14 -29.73
N GLY A 288 14.16 -5.03 -28.64
CA GLY A 288 14.49 -5.64 -27.35
C GLY A 288 14.49 -7.16 -27.34
N ASP A 289 13.79 -7.81 -28.29
CA ASP A 289 13.80 -9.26 -28.49
C ASP A 289 15.19 -9.80 -28.83
N VAL A 290 15.92 -9.11 -29.70
CA VAL A 290 17.31 -9.48 -30.09
C VAL A 290 18.23 -9.36 -28.87
N ILE A 291 18.12 -8.26 -28.13
CA ILE A 291 18.94 -7.98 -26.95
C ILE A 291 18.62 -8.98 -25.82
N SER A 292 17.33 -9.21 -25.51
CA SER A 292 16.91 -10.17 -24.50
C SER A 292 17.33 -11.60 -24.85
N LYS A 293 17.26 -11.99 -26.12
CA LYS A 293 17.74 -13.30 -26.56
C LYS A 293 19.24 -13.49 -26.29
N ARG A 294 20.06 -12.48 -26.60
CA ARG A 294 21.51 -12.53 -26.32
C ARG A 294 21.80 -12.61 -24.83
N MET A 295 21.11 -11.80 -24.03
CA MET A 295 21.25 -11.83 -22.58
C MET A 295 20.80 -13.20 -21.99
N ALA A 296 19.71 -13.78 -22.49
CA ALA A 296 19.23 -15.09 -22.07
C ALA A 296 20.27 -16.20 -22.34
N GLN A 297 20.96 -16.17 -23.48
CA GLN A 297 22.05 -17.10 -23.77
C GLN A 297 23.17 -16.99 -22.73
N TRP A 298 23.56 -15.78 -22.38
CA TRP A 298 24.59 -15.52 -21.40
C TRP A 298 24.21 -15.97 -19.98
N THR A 299 22.95 -15.72 -19.54
CA THR A 299 22.49 -16.07 -18.20
C THR A 299 22.28 -17.56 -18.01
N THR A 300 21.78 -18.28 -19.03
CA THR A 300 21.56 -19.75 -18.93
C THR A 300 22.84 -20.58 -18.75
N GLU A 301 23.99 -20.02 -19.04
CA GLU A 301 25.31 -20.63 -18.80
C GLU A 301 25.86 -20.37 -17.38
N ARG A 302 25.15 -19.67 -16.54
CA ARG A 302 25.58 -19.22 -15.20
C ARG A 302 24.56 -19.57 -14.12
N THR A 303 25.04 -19.76 -12.91
CA THR A 303 24.16 -19.74 -11.72
C THR A 303 23.68 -18.31 -11.48
N THR A 304 22.66 -18.16 -10.64
CA THR A 304 22.15 -16.84 -10.23
C THR A 304 23.26 -15.98 -9.63
N ASP A 305 24.04 -16.52 -8.71
CA ASP A 305 25.13 -15.81 -8.03
C ASP A 305 26.27 -15.42 -9.00
N GLU A 306 26.66 -16.33 -9.89
CA GLU A 306 27.68 -16.02 -10.93
C GLU A 306 27.21 -14.87 -11.83
N ALA A 307 25.96 -14.92 -12.30
CA ALA A 307 25.42 -13.89 -13.17
C ALA A 307 25.33 -12.52 -12.45
N LEU A 308 24.85 -12.50 -11.20
CA LEU A 308 24.75 -11.27 -10.41
C LEU A 308 26.13 -10.68 -10.12
N ALA A 309 27.13 -11.48 -9.75
CA ALA A 309 28.48 -11.01 -9.47
C ALA A 309 29.16 -10.37 -10.73
N GLU A 310 28.99 -10.97 -11.92
CA GLU A 310 29.52 -10.41 -13.16
C GLU A 310 28.80 -9.11 -13.55
N LEU A 311 27.47 -9.03 -13.37
CA LEU A 311 26.68 -7.82 -13.64
C LEU A 311 27.04 -6.69 -12.68
N GLU A 312 27.23 -6.99 -11.39
CA GLU A 312 27.65 -6.02 -10.39
C GLU A 312 29.03 -5.44 -10.71
N LYS A 313 30.01 -6.31 -11.04
CA LYS A 313 31.34 -5.88 -11.49
C LYS A 313 31.28 -4.97 -12.72
N ALA A 314 30.35 -5.24 -13.63
CA ALA A 314 30.10 -4.39 -14.82
C ALA A 314 29.23 -3.14 -14.47
N LYS A 315 28.79 -2.96 -13.23
CA LYS A 315 27.89 -1.88 -12.79
C LYS A 315 26.58 -1.85 -13.58
N ILE A 316 25.99 -3.01 -13.76
CA ILE A 316 24.69 -3.23 -14.40
C ILE A 316 23.70 -3.65 -13.31
N PRO A 317 22.63 -2.88 -13.06
CA PRO A 317 21.62 -3.23 -12.09
C PRO A 317 20.97 -4.57 -12.41
N ALA A 318 20.97 -5.45 -11.42
CA ALA A 318 20.33 -6.76 -11.50
C ALA A 318 19.92 -7.23 -10.11
N GLY A 319 18.98 -8.17 -10.04
CA GLY A 319 18.54 -8.78 -8.79
C GLY A 319 17.94 -10.16 -9.02
N PRO A 320 17.97 -11.04 -8.01
CA PRO A 320 17.37 -12.36 -8.11
C PRO A 320 15.84 -12.28 -8.03
N LEU A 321 15.15 -13.23 -8.65
CA LEU A 321 13.73 -13.45 -8.44
C LEU A 321 13.56 -14.40 -7.26
N TYR A 322 12.92 -13.93 -6.20
CA TYR A 322 12.67 -14.71 -5.00
C TYR A 322 11.25 -15.24 -4.93
N SER A 323 11.10 -16.44 -4.40
CA SER A 323 9.83 -16.88 -3.81
C SER A 323 9.58 -16.14 -2.48
N PRO A 324 8.36 -16.14 -1.95
CA PRO A 324 8.09 -15.56 -0.62
C PRO A 324 9.00 -16.14 0.48
N GLN A 325 9.31 -17.45 0.45
CA GLN A 325 10.21 -18.06 1.42
C GLN A 325 11.63 -17.55 1.30
N GLN A 326 12.16 -17.44 0.08
CA GLN A 326 13.51 -16.88 -0.14
C GLN A 326 13.59 -15.41 0.29
N ALA A 327 12.55 -14.61 0.05
CA ALA A 327 12.49 -13.23 0.53
C ALA A 327 12.50 -13.14 2.07
N LEU A 328 11.81 -14.07 2.76
CA LEU A 328 11.84 -14.16 4.23
C LEU A 328 13.22 -14.55 4.79
N GLU A 329 14.00 -15.31 4.05
CA GLU A 329 15.32 -15.82 4.43
C GLU A 329 16.47 -14.91 3.97
N ASP A 330 16.21 -13.94 3.10
CA ASP A 330 17.23 -13.08 2.50
C ASP A 330 17.95 -12.23 3.56
N ALA A 331 19.28 -12.29 3.54
CA ALA A 331 20.14 -11.65 4.51
C ALA A 331 20.03 -10.11 4.48
N HIS A 332 19.87 -9.51 3.28
CA HIS A 332 19.74 -8.07 3.12
C HIS A 332 18.38 -7.59 3.68
N ILE A 333 17.29 -8.26 3.33
CA ILE A 333 15.93 -7.95 3.83
C ILE A 333 15.93 -7.98 5.36
N ARG A 334 16.57 -8.97 5.98
CA ARG A 334 16.68 -9.12 7.43
C ARG A 334 17.59 -8.05 8.05
N ALA A 335 18.79 -7.85 7.53
CA ALA A 335 19.74 -6.90 8.07
C ALA A 335 19.29 -5.44 7.92
N ALA A 336 18.58 -5.12 6.85
CA ALA A 336 18.01 -3.80 6.62
C ALA A 336 16.72 -3.53 7.44
N GLY A 337 16.23 -4.51 8.22
CA GLY A 337 15.05 -4.35 9.06
C GLY A 337 13.75 -4.17 8.28
N LEU A 338 13.68 -4.69 7.04
CA LEU A 338 12.51 -4.55 6.18
C LEU A 338 11.35 -5.44 6.64
N LEU A 339 11.63 -6.41 7.51
CA LEU A 339 10.67 -7.25 8.21
C LEU A 339 10.99 -7.26 9.69
N ARG A 340 9.95 -7.18 10.52
CA ARG A 340 10.04 -7.28 11.98
C ARG A 340 9.19 -8.43 12.47
N ASP A 341 9.81 -9.39 13.12
CA ASP A 341 9.11 -10.52 13.74
C ASP A 341 8.26 -9.99 14.91
N THR A 342 6.99 -10.30 14.89
CA THR A 342 5.98 -9.75 15.80
C THR A 342 5.10 -10.86 16.34
N ASP A 343 5.04 -11.00 17.66
CA ASP A 343 4.16 -11.96 18.31
C ASP A 343 2.70 -11.53 18.20
N TYR A 344 1.84 -12.50 17.92
CA TYR A 344 0.39 -12.35 17.96
C TYR A 344 -0.25 -13.58 18.58
N PRO A 345 -1.23 -13.44 19.49
CA PRO A 345 -1.90 -14.57 20.10
C PRO A 345 -2.46 -15.55 19.07
N GLY A 346 -2.25 -16.83 19.28
CA GLY A 346 -2.76 -17.89 18.39
C GLY A 346 -1.92 -18.15 17.13
N LEU A 347 -0.84 -17.41 16.87
CA LEU A 347 0.09 -17.75 15.81
C LEU A 347 1.05 -18.86 16.24
N PRO A 348 1.40 -19.81 15.34
CA PRO A 348 2.38 -20.86 15.63
C PRO A 348 3.82 -20.35 15.67
N ARG A 349 4.07 -19.14 15.17
CA ARG A 349 5.37 -18.46 15.14
C ARG A 349 5.16 -16.95 14.96
N PRO A 350 6.15 -16.08 15.28
CA PRO A 350 6.05 -14.65 15.06
C PRO A 350 5.73 -14.29 13.61
N ALA A 351 4.88 -13.28 13.40
CA ALA A 351 4.55 -12.75 12.08
C ALA A 351 5.65 -11.80 11.59
N PRO A 352 6.19 -11.97 10.38
CA PRO A 352 7.15 -11.05 9.78
C PRO A 352 6.41 -9.85 9.17
N LEU A 353 6.20 -8.80 9.95
CA LEU A 353 5.48 -7.61 9.51
C LEU A 353 6.43 -6.54 8.97
N ALA A 354 6.08 -5.94 7.83
CA ALA A 354 6.82 -4.83 7.27
C ALA A 354 6.48 -3.52 8.02
N PRO A 355 7.47 -2.79 8.55
CA PRO A 355 7.27 -1.45 9.10
C PRO A 355 6.91 -0.44 7.99
N THR A 356 6.73 0.84 8.36
CA THR A 356 6.55 1.89 7.35
C THR A 356 7.72 1.91 6.36
N PRO A 357 7.46 2.03 5.05
CA PRO A 357 8.54 2.06 4.04
C PRO A 357 9.28 3.40 3.97
N VAL A 358 8.90 4.37 4.81
CA VAL A 358 9.52 5.70 4.84
C VAL A 358 10.37 5.86 6.10
N GLY A 359 11.66 6.17 5.93
CA GLY A 359 12.58 6.53 6.99
C GLY A 359 12.65 8.05 7.15
N LEU A 360 12.48 8.54 8.38
CA LEU A 360 12.71 9.94 8.77
C LEU A 360 13.88 9.97 9.75
N SER A 361 14.89 10.79 9.48
CA SER A 361 16.12 10.82 10.28
C SER A 361 15.91 11.30 11.73
N GLU A 362 15.05 12.31 11.90
CA GLU A 362 14.80 12.95 13.20
C GLU A 362 13.56 12.44 13.92
N THR A 363 12.54 12.04 13.17
CA THR A 363 11.25 11.56 13.68
C THR A 363 10.88 10.21 13.05
N PRO A 364 11.68 9.17 13.30
CA PRO A 364 11.50 7.88 12.64
C PRO A 364 10.11 7.30 12.91
N GLY A 365 9.54 6.67 11.89
CA GLY A 365 8.31 5.90 12.04
C GLY A 365 8.50 4.78 13.07
N ARG A 366 7.43 4.41 13.77
CA ARG A 366 7.47 3.42 14.84
C ARG A 366 6.62 2.22 14.51
N PHE A 367 7.14 1.07 14.83
CA PHE A 367 6.37 -0.15 14.97
C PHE A 367 6.30 -0.48 16.47
N ALA A 368 5.28 0.06 17.17
CA ALA A 368 5.15 -0.06 18.62
C ALA A 368 4.31 -1.28 19.03
N HIS A 369 3.22 -1.53 18.29
CA HIS A 369 2.22 -2.53 18.65
C HIS A 369 1.82 -3.41 17.47
N ARG A 370 1.50 -4.67 17.75
CA ARG A 370 0.84 -5.58 16.81
C ARG A 370 -0.57 -5.07 16.46
N ALA A 371 -1.19 -5.69 15.45
CA ALA A 371 -2.61 -5.49 15.22
C ALA A 371 -3.44 -5.90 16.46
N PRO A 372 -4.53 -5.18 16.79
CA PRO A 372 -5.35 -5.53 17.95
C PRO A 372 -6.17 -6.80 17.71
N MET A 373 -6.41 -7.56 18.76
CA MET A 373 -7.47 -8.57 18.77
C MET A 373 -8.84 -7.89 18.65
N LEU A 374 -9.87 -8.66 18.32
CA LEU A 374 -11.21 -8.14 18.19
C LEU A 374 -11.70 -7.53 19.50
N GLY A 375 -12.02 -6.24 19.49
CA GLY A 375 -12.52 -5.51 20.65
C GLY A 375 -11.51 -5.30 21.79
N GLU A 376 -10.23 -5.58 21.57
CA GLU A 376 -9.19 -5.59 22.62
C GLU A 376 -9.15 -4.32 23.49
N HIS A 377 -9.45 -3.17 22.90
CA HIS A 377 -9.35 -1.88 23.59
C HIS A 377 -10.72 -1.20 23.77
N THR A 378 -11.82 -1.95 23.60
CA THR A 378 -13.18 -1.36 23.66
C THR A 378 -13.43 -0.65 24.99
N ASP A 379 -13.12 -1.30 26.10
CA ASP A 379 -13.40 -0.76 27.45
C ASP A 379 -12.52 0.47 27.74
N GLU A 380 -11.25 0.40 27.39
CA GLU A 380 -10.30 1.51 27.53
C GLU A 380 -10.78 2.75 26.74
N ILE A 381 -11.18 2.56 25.49
CA ILE A 381 -11.63 3.65 24.62
C ILE A 381 -12.93 4.25 25.15
N LEU A 382 -13.88 3.42 25.63
CA LEU A 382 -15.12 3.91 26.20
C LEU A 382 -14.90 4.65 27.53
N ALA A 383 -13.97 4.19 28.36
CA ALA A 383 -13.59 4.91 29.59
C ALA A 383 -12.98 6.29 29.27
N GLU A 384 -12.13 6.40 28.24
CA GLU A 384 -11.62 7.70 27.75
C GLU A 384 -12.75 8.64 27.30
N LEU A 385 -13.87 8.10 26.79
CA LEU A 385 -15.04 8.87 26.39
C LEU A 385 -15.99 9.21 27.56
N GLY A 386 -15.59 8.87 28.80
CA GLY A 386 -16.33 9.18 30.03
C GLY A 386 -17.42 8.19 30.39
N TYR A 387 -17.45 6.98 29.83
CA TYR A 387 -18.34 5.92 30.27
C TYR A 387 -17.80 5.27 31.55
N SER A 388 -18.67 5.08 32.56
CA SER A 388 -18.33 4.30 33.74
C SER A 388 -18.29 2.80 33.43
N GLU A 389 -17.63 2.01 34.26
CA GLU A 389 -17.58 0.55 34.13
C GLU A 389 -19.00 -0.05 34.06
N ALA A 390 -19.93 0.38 34.93
CA ALA A 390 -21.32 -0.06 34.88
C ALA A 390 -22.02 0.29 33.55
N ALA A 391 -21.72 1.45 32.96
CA ALA A 391 -22.25 1.83 31.64
C ALA A 391 -21.68 0.98 30.51
N ILE A 392 -20.39 0.65 30.57
CA ILE A 392 -19.72 -0.24 29.61
C ILE A 392 -20.32 -1.65 29.68
N ASP A 393 -20.53 -2.18 30.88
CA ASP A 393 -21.19 -3.48 31.09
C ASP A 393 -22.60 -3.50 30.55
N ALA A 394 -23.37 -2.41 30.77
CA ALA A 394 -24.70 -2.27 30.20
C ALA A 394 -24.71 -2.25 28.66
N LEU A 395 -23.74 -1.57 28.03
CA LEU A 395 -23.58 -1.56 26.58
C LEU A 395 -23.24 -2.98 26.04
N ARG A 396 -22.42 -3.71 26.75
CA ARG A 396 -22.04 -5.09 26.39
C ARG A 396 -23.29 -6.02 26.55
N ALA A 397 -24.03 -5.93 27.66
CA ALA A 397 -25.23 -6.71 27.87
C ALA A 397 -26.33 -6.40 26.85
N ALA A 398 -26.39 -5.17 26.36
CA ALA A 398 -27.29 -4.75 25.29
C ALA A 398 -26.82 -5.07 23.88
N ASN A 399 -25.66 -5.73 23.74
CA ASN A 399 -25.04 -6.06 22.45
C ASN A 399 -24.68 -4.84 21.59
N VAL A 400 -24.33 -3.72 22.17
CA VAL A 400 -23.86 -2.51 21.47
C VAL A 400 -22.37 -2.63 21.09
N ILE A 401 -21.59 -3.26 22.00
CA ILE A 401 -20.14 -3.43 21.89
C ILE A 401 -19.73 -4.88 22.02
#